data_fc64e705214c6e4e0a89b7b65b0393bf
#
_entry.id   fc64e705214c6e4e0a89b7b65b0393bf
#
_cell.length_a   1.000
_cell.length_b   1.000
_cell.length_c   1.000
_cell.angle_alpha   90.00
_cell.angle_beta   90.00
_cell.angle_gamma   90.00
#
_symmetry.space_group_name_H-M   'P 1'
#
loop_
_entity.id
_entity.type
_entity.pdbx_description
1 polymer ?
#
loop_
_entity_poly.entity_id
_entity_poly.type
_entity_poly.pdbx_seq_one_letter_code
_entity_poly.pdbx_strand_id
1 'polypeptide(L)'
;MKELAQTAGVENVYVINTCAVTAEAVRKSKQEIRKQKRQFPEKQIIVTGCAAQIDPDSFAEMAEVNAVIGNTEKLSVDTWRGLSNGFIGQTERVQVDDIMSVTETAEHLIDGFGTRSRAYVQVQNGCDHRCTFCIIPFGRGNSRSVPAGVVVDQIKRLVDSGYNEVVLTGVDLTSWGADLPATPKLGDLVMRILKLVPDLNRLRISSIDSIEVDENLMQAIATEPRLMPHLHLSLQHGDDLILKRMKRRHLRDDAIQFCEEARKLRPDMIFGADIIAGFPTETEAHFENSVKLVDECDLTWLHVFPYSARQGTPAARMPAVDGRLIKERAAILRQKGDEKVQTHLRDQVGKVHAVLMENP
;
A
#
# COMPACT_ATOMS: atom_id res chain seq x y z
N MET A 1 9.93 13.37 -4.22
CA MET A 1 9.37 14.67 -3.78
C MET A 1 10.40 15.55 -3.07
N LYS A 2 10.98 15.11 -1.93
CA LYS A 2 11.94 15.95 -1.19
C LYS A 2 13.12 16.37 -2.07
N GLU A 3 13.73 15.44 -2.76
CA GLU A 3 14.84 15.71 -3.70
C GLU A 3 14.42 16.61 -4.85
N LEU A 4 13.25 16.34 -5.46
CA LEU A 4 12.71 17.17 -6.55
C LEU A 4 12.45 18.62 -6.10
N ALA A 5 11.86 18.79 -4.91
CA ALA A 5 11.66 20.11 -4.32
C ALA A 5 12.98 20.83 -4.04
N GLN A 6 13.98 20.12 -3.50
CA GLN A 6 15.31 20.65 -3.27
C GLN A 6 16.01 21.04 -4.58
N THR A 7 15.99 20.16 -5.60
CA THR A 7 16.57 20.44 -6.93
C THR A 7 15.89 21.63 -7.60
N ALA A 8 14.60 21.84 -7.35
CA ALA A 8 13.85 22.98 -7.85
C ALA A 8 14.07 24.27 -7.03
N GLY A 9 14.87 24.25 -5.96
CA GLY A 9 15.09 25.41 -5.11
C GLY A 9 13.90 25.83 -4.27
N VAL A 10 12.99 24.90 -3.97
CA VAL A 10 11.80 25.19 -3.15
C VAL A 10 12.21 25.26 -1.68
N GLU A 11 12.11 26.43 -1.10
CA GLU A 11 12.46 26.71 0.29
C GLU A 11 11.22 27.12 1.11
N ASN A 12 11.31 27.04 2.44
CA ASN A 12 10.26 27.47 3.36
C ASN A 12 8.89 26.82 3.14
N VAL A 13 8.85 25.57 2.65
CA VAL A 13 7.63 24.81 2.42
C VAL A 13 7.48 23.65 3.40
N TYR A 14 6.24 23.31 3.68
CA TYR A 14 5.84 22.08 4.37
C TYR A 14 4.93 21.26 3.44
N VAL A 15 5.39 20.08 3.03
CA VAL A 15 4.65 19.22 2.11
C VAL A 15 3.89 18.15 2.89
N ILE A 16 2.57 18.12 2.74
CA ILE A 16 1.70 17.14 3.38
C ILE A 16 1.14 16.19 2.34
N ASN A 17 1.55 14.92 2.44
CA ASN A 17 1.08 13.85 1.56
C ASN A 17 -0.12 13.16 2.21
N THR A 18 -1.31 13.32 1.63
CA THR A 18 -2.60 12.91 2.19
C THR A 18 -2.99 11.48 1.80
N CYS A 19 -3.73 10.81 2.68
CA CYS A 19 -4.29 9.48 2.44
C CYS A 19 -5.83 9.56 2.30
N ALA A 20 -6.39 8.83 1.33
CA ALA A 20 -7.83 8.77 1.06
C ALA A 20 -8.51 7.48 1.54
N VAL A 21 -7.76 6.51 2.05
CA VAL A 21 -8.27 5.15 2.35
C VAL A 21 -9.43 5.18 3.35
N THR A 22 -9.31 6.00 4.41
CA THR A 22 -10.36 6.14 5.41
C THR A 22 -10.73 7.62 5.65
N ALA A 23 -11.96 7.88 6.09
CA ALA A 23 -12.39 9.22 6.48
C ALA A 23 -11.53 9.79 7.64
N GLU A 24 -11.09 8.91 8.55
CA GLU A 24 -10.19 9.26 9.64
C GLU A 24 -8.81 9.73 9.13
N ALA A 25 -8.26 9.08 8.11
CA ALA A 25 -7.00 9.49 7.50
C ALA A 25 -7.10 10.89 6.87
N VAL A 26 -8.21 11.19 6.18
CA VAL A 26 -8.47 12.54 5.63
C VAL A 26 -8.59 13.55 6.75
N ARG A 27 -9.35 13.23 7.82
CA ARG A 27 -9.51 14.10 9.00
C ARG A 27 -8.15 14.41 9.65
N LYS A 28 -7.33 13.39 9.86
CA LYS A 28 -5.97 13.55 10.41
C LYS A 28 -5.09 14.42 9.52
N SER A 29 -5.16 14.25 8.20
CA SER A 29 -4.43 15.11 7.25
C SER A 29 -4.83 16.57 7.40
N LYS A 30 -6.15 16.89 7.48
CA LYS A 30 -6.62 18.25 7.70
C LYS A 30 -6.23 18.82 9.07
N GLN A 31 -6.17 17.99 10.11
CA GLN A 31 -5.68 18.39 11.43
C GLN A 31 -4.17 18.70 11.40
N GLU A 32 -3.38 17.87 10.72
CA GLU A 32 -1.94 18.08 10.59
C GLU A 32 -1.62 19.37 9.81
N ILE A 33 -2.35 19.68 8.74
CA ILE A 33 -2.27 20.96 8.02
C ILE A 33 -2.41 22.13 8.98
N ARG A 34 -3.49 22.16 9.76
CA ARG A 34 -3.74 23.24 10.74
C ARG A 34 -2.68 23.32 11.82
N LYS A 35 -2.21 22.17 12.30
CA LYS A 35 -1.14 22.09 13.31
C LYS A 35 0.16 22.67 12.78
N GLN A 36 0.59 22.25 11.58
CA GLN A 36 1.84 22.72 10.97
C GLN A 36 1.80 24.22 10.68
N LYS A 37 0.68 24.73 10.18
CA LYS A 37 0.53 26.18 9.94
C LYS A 37 0.59 27.00 11.22
N ARG A 38 0.03 26.51 12.34
CA ARG A 38 0.14 27.17 13.65
C ARG A 38 1.56 27.14 14.21
N GLN A 39 2.26 26.01 14.00
CA GLN A 39 3.63 25.83 14.51
C GLN A 39 4.66 26.60 13.69
N PHE A 40 4.43 26.75 12.38
CA PHE A 40 5.33 27.41 11.43
C PHE A 40 4.53 28.36 10.54
N PRO A 41 4.09 29.53 11.07
CA PRO A 41 3.23 30.47 10.33
C PRO A 41 3.85 31.00 9.04
N GLU A 42 5.18 31.12 9.01
CA GLU A 42 5.97 31.61 7.88
C GLU A 42 6.08 30.60 6.73
N LYS A 43 5.90 29.29 7.01
CA LYS A 43 6.02 28.26 5.99
C LYS A 43 4.78 28.18 5.13
N GLN A 44 5.01 27.92 3.85
CA GLN A 44 3.94 27.61 2.91
C GLN A 44 3.56 26.14 3.02
N ILE A 45 2.26 25.85 3.00
CA ILE A 45 1.74 24.49 3.05
C ILE A 45 1.35 24.05 1.65
N ILE A 46 2.03 23.02 1.15
CA ILE A 46 1.70 22.33 -0.10
C ILE A 46 1.06 20.99 0.24
N VAL A 47 -0.11 20.71 -0.31
CA VAL A 47 -0.85 19.48 -0.07
C VAL A 47 -0.85 18.61 -1.31
N THR A 48 -0.61 17.32 -1.14
CA THR A 48 -0.62 16.31 -2.21
C THR A 48 -1.14 14.97 -1.67
N GLY A 49 -1.13 13.94 -2.50
CA GLY A 49 -1.53 12.59 -2.12
C GLY A 49 -2.94 12.23 -2.54
N CYS A 50 -3.39 11.02 -2.18
CA CYS A 50 -4.63 10.48 -2.72
C CYS A 50 -5.89 11.28 -2.34
N ALA A 51 -5.95 11.85 -1.13
CA ALA A 51 -7.11 12.66 -0.76
C ALA A 51 -7.14 13.99 -1.51
N ALA A 52 -5.98 14.63 -1.71
CA ALA A 52 -5.86 15.85 -2.50
C ALA A 52 -6.14 15.59 -4.00
N GLN A 53 -5.77 14.43 -4.53
CA GLN A 53 -6.09 14.03 -5.90
C GLN A 53 -7.59 13.85 -6.14
N ILE A 54 -8.32 13.28 -5.15
CA ILE A 54 -9.74 12.94 -5.29
C ILE A 54 -10.64 14.17 -5.04
N ASP A 55 -10.26 15.00 -4.10
CA ASP A 55 -11.06 16.16 -3.67
C ASP A 55 -10.11 17.34 -3.41
N PRO A 56 -9.52 17.92 -4.48
CA PRO A 56 -8.56 19.00 -4.35
C PRO A 56 -9.17 20.27 -3.76
N ASP A 57 -10.43 20.57 -4.10
CA ASP A 57 -11.11 21.79 -3.68
C ASP A 57 -11.26 21.85 -2.16
N SER A 58 -11.59 20.73 -1.51
CA SER A 58 -11.72 20.66 -0.04
C SER A 58 -10.43 20.97 0.73
N PHE A 59 -9.28 20.87 0.08
CA PHE A 59 -7.98 21.29 0.61
C PHE A 59 -7.63 22.72 0.17
N ALA A 60 -7.94 23.09 -1.07
CA ALA A 60 -7.71 24.44 -1.56
C ALA A 60 -8.53 25.49 -0.82
N GLU A 61 -9.73 25.17 -0.34
CA GLU A 61 -10.56 26.07 0.48
C GLU A 61 -10.01 26.31 1.90
N MET A 62 -9.05 25.48 2.36
CA MET A 62 -8.43 25.70 3.67
C MET A 62 -7.52 26.93 3.63
N ALA A 63 -7.72 27.89 4.55
CA ALA A 63 -6.94 29.11 4.62
C ALA A 63 -5.42 28.86 4.84
N GLU A 64 -5.10 27.72 5.46
CA GLU A 64 -3.74 27.30 5.76
C GLU A 64 -2.97 26.77 4.53
N VAL A 65 -3.66 26.34 3.46
CA VAL A 65 -3.07 25.70 2.28
C VAL A 65 -2.72 26.72 1.21
N ASN A 66 -1.50 26.69 0.75
CA ASN A 66 -1.01 27.58 -0.31
C ASN A 66 -1.16 26.99 -1.72
N ALA A 67 -0.91 25.67 -1.86
CA ALA A 67 -1.08 24.95 -3.11
C ALA A 67 -1.51 23.50 -2.91
N VAL A 68 -2.27 22.95 -3.87
CA VAL A 68 -2.64 21.54 -3.97
C VAL A 68 -2.06 21.00 -5.27
N ILE A 69 -1.27 19.93 -5.18
CA ILE A 69 -0.67 19.26 -6.35
C ILE A 69 -1.07 17.78 -6.39
N GLY A 70 -1.35 17.28 -7.56
CA GLY A 70 -1.78 15.91 -7.79
C GLY A 70 -0.67 14.87 -7.59
N ASN A 71 -1.04 13.61 -7.77
CA ASN A 71 -0.13 12.48 -7.59
C ASN A 71 0.88 12.33 -8.74
N THR A 72 0.57 12.85 -9.92
CA THR A 72 1.48 12.89 -11.07
C THR A 72 2.37 14.11 -10.98
N GLU A 73 1.79 15.27 -10.74
CA GLU A 73 2.45 16.57 -10.71
C GLU A 73 3.54 16.64 -9.64
N LYS A 74 3.34 16.01 -8.48
CA LYS A 74 4.36 15.95 -7.41
C LYS A 74 5.66 15.25 -7.82
N LEU A 75 5.66 14.53 -8.94
CA LEU A 75 6.79 13.79 -9.49
C LEU A 75 7.49 14.54 -10.62
N SER A 76 6.94 15.69 -11.06
CA SER A 76 7.51 16.56 -12.08
C SER A 76 8.39 17.65 -11.44
N VAL A 77 9.63 17.77 -11.91
CA VAL A 77 10.54 18.87 -11.50
C VAL A 77 9.98 20.23 -11.89
N ASP A 78 9.29 20.32 -13.03
CA ASP A 78 8.75 21.58 -13.53
C ASP A 78 7.59 22.09 -12.65
N THR A 79 6.77 21.19 -12.11
CA THR A 79 5.78 21.55 -11.09
C THR A 79 6.45 22.21 -9.87
N TRP A 80 7.52 21.62 -9.36
CA TRP A 80 8.26 22.20 -8.22
C TRP A 80 8.97 23.52 -8.58
N ARG A 81 9.50 23.67 -9.79
CA ARG A 81 10.09 24.94 -10.26
C ARG A 81 9.03 26.05 -10.34
N GLY A 82 7.83 25.73 -10.85
CA GLY A 82 6.71 26.66 -10.84
C GLY A 82 6.35 27.14 -9.44
N LEU A 83 6.45 26.28 -8.44
CA LEU A 83 6.21 26.62 -7.04
C LEU A 83 7.35 27.45 -6.41
N SER A 84 8.62 27.30 -6.87
CA SER A 84 9.79 28.02 -6.31
C SER A 84 9.86 29.48 -6.75
N ASN A 85 9.37 29.83 -7.94
CA ASN A 85 9.51 31.17 -8.55
C ASN A 85 8.57 32.23 -7.97
N GLY A 86 8.03 32.04 -6.76
CA GLY A 86 7.12 32.97 -6.11
C GLY A 86 5.70 32.94 -6.67
N PHE A 87 5.39 32.02 -7.57
CA PHE A 87 4.07 31.83 -8.18
C PHE A 87 3.11 31.03 -7.30
N ILE A 88 3.52 30.60 -6.10
CA ILE A 88 2.62 29.91 -5.17
C ILE A 88 1.46 30.85 -4.82
N GLY A 89 0.29 30.55 -5.38
CA GLY A 89 -0.95 31.29 -5.12
C GLY A 89 -1.26 32.46 -6.07
N GLN A 90 -0.43 32.71 -7.10
CA GLN A 90 -0.71 33.81 -8.06
C GLN A 90 -1.36 33.36 -9.37
N THR A 91 -1.16 32.14 -9.83
CA THR A 91 -1.72 31.66 -11.11
C THR A 91 -2.66 30.48 -10.98
N GLU A 92 -2.34 29.46 -10.22
CA GLU A 92 -3.22 28.28 -10.07
C GLU A 92 -2.93 27.56 -8.74
N ARG A 93 -3.87 27.73 -7.80
CA ARG A 93 -3.75 27.13 -6.47
C ARG A 93 -3.89 25.59 -6.49
N VAL A 94 -4.55 25.07 -7.52
CA VAL A 94 -4.80 23.64 -7.73
C VAL A 94 -4.14 23.21 -9.02
N GLN A 95 -3.17 22.29 -8.94
CA GLN A 95 -2.51 21.64 -10.06
C GLN A 95 -2.71 20.14 -9.94
N VAL A 96 -3.86 19.67 -10.36
CA VAL A 96 -4.31 18.28 -10.24
C VAL A 96 -4.98 17.88 -11.56
N ASP A 97 -4.26 17.08 -12.35
CA ASP A 97 -4.77 16.54 -13.60
C ASP A 97 -5.59 15.27 -13.38
N ASP A 98 -6.31 14.83 -14.43
CA ASP A 98 -7.06 13.58 -14.39
C ASP A 98 -6.11 12.38 -14.29
N ILE A 99 -6.05 11.79 -13.12
CA ILE A 99 -5.21 10.63 -12.83
C ILE A 99 -5.54 9.40 -13.70
N MET A 100 -6.76 9.33 -14.24
CA MET A 100 -7.18 8.22 -15.10
C MET A 100 -6.58 8.30 -16.51
N SER A 101 -6.13 9.48 -16.94
CA SER A 101 -5.44 9.68 -18.21
C SER A 101 -3.97 9.29 -18.18
N VAL A 102 -3.40 9.04 -17.01
CA VAL A 102 -1.97 8.74 -16.84
C VAL A 102 -1.66 7.30 -17.26
N THR A 103 -0.83 7.14 -18.25
CA THR A 103 -0.42 5.84 -18.81
C THR A 103 0.97 5.39 -18.39
N GLU A 104 1.81 6.31 -17.94
CA GLU A 104 3.19 6.01 -17.54
C GLU A 104 3.38 6.06 -16.03
N THR A 105 4.27 5.22 -15.53
CA THR A 105 4.72 5.28 -14.13
C THR A 105 6.04 6.05 -14.12
N ALA A 106 6.09 7.16 -13.37
CA ALA A 106 7.34 7.87 -13.19
C ALA A 106 8.38 6.94 -12.53
N GLU A 107 9.54 6.85 -13.14
CA GLU A 107 10.67 6.11 -12.60
C GLU A 107 11.13 6.77 -11.30
N HIS A 108 10.95 6.08 -10.18
CA HIS A 108 11.43 6.54 -8.89
C HIS A 108 12.82 5.97 -8.61
N LEU A 109 13.83 6.50 -9.30
CA LEU A 109 15.22 6.20 -9.01
C LEU A 109 15.61 6.92 -7.72
N ILE A 110 15.45 6.26 -6.59
CA ILE A 110 15.87 6.77 -5.28
C ILE A 110 17.12 6.02 -4.86
N ASP A 111 18.21 6.73 -4.61
CA ASP A 111 19.49 6.14 -4.17
C ASP A 111 19.46 5.66 -2.70
N GLY A 112 18.32 5.77 -2.02
CA GLY A 112 18.09 5.26 -0.67
C GLY A 112 17.26 6.20 0.21
N PHE A 113 16.86 5.71 1.38
CA PHE A 113 16.06 6.44 2.38
C PHE A 113 16.90 6.84 3.62
N GLY A 114 18.12 7.30 3.44
CA GLY A 114 18.98 7.73 4.54
C GLY A 114 19.45 6.55 5.41
N THR A 115 19.15 6.56 6.71
CA THR A 115 19.65 5.59 7.71
C THR A 115 18.85 4.27 7.80
N ARG A 116 17.93 3.99 6.90
CA ARG A 116 17.12 2.77 6.94
C ARG A 116 17.90 1.56 6.41
N SER A 117 17.79 0.43 7.08
CA SER A 117 18.44 -0.83 6.67
C SER A 117 17.74 -1.55 5.52
N ARG A 118 16.47 -1.19 5.25
CA ARG A 118 15.68 -1.72 4.10
C ARG A 118 15.22 -0.61 3.18
N ALA A 119 15.17 -0.91 1.89
CA ALA A 119 14.66 -0.02 0.86
C ALA A 119 13.29 -0.51 0.35
N TYR A 120 12.41 0.43 0.02
CA TYR A 120 11.12 0.15 -0.60
C TYR A 120 11.18 0.55 -2.07
N VAL A 121 10.93 -0.41 -2.96
CA VAL A 121 10.93 -0.20 -4.41
C VAL A 121 9.51 -0.34 -4.92
N GLN A 122 8.96 0.76 -5.42
CA GLN A 122 7.65 0.74 -6.07
C GLN A 122 7.80 0.17 -7.48
N VAL A 123 7.19 -0.99 -7.73
CA VAL A 123 7.24 -1.66 -9.03
C VAL A 123 5.93 -1.57 -9.79
N GLN A 124 4.85 -1.18 -9.11
CA GLN A 124 3.51 -1.05 -9.68
C GLN A 124 2.75 0.10 -9.00
N ASN A 125 1.90 0.82 -9.73
CA ASN A 125 1.03 1.87 -9.21
C ASN A 125 -0.34 1.83 -9.89
N GLY A 126 -1.37 2.36 -9.21
CA GLY A 126 -2.75 2.31 -9.69
C GLY A 126 -3.39 0.93 -9.50
N CYS A 127 -4.66 0.78 -9.87
CA CYS A 127 -5.39 -0.48 -9.73
C CYS A 127 -6.58 -0.50 -10.69
N ASP A 128 -6.70 -1.58 -11.48
CA ASP A 128 -7.82 -1.77 -12.41
C ASP A 128 -9.03 -2.43 -11.75
N HIS A 129 -8.88 -2.91 -10.52
CA HIS A 129 -10.00 -3.44 -9.76
C HIS A 129 -10.95 -2.32 -9.33
N ARG A 130 -12.21 -2.65 -9.29
CA ARG A 130 -13.30 -1.74 -8.91
C ARG A 130 -14.06 -2.34 -7.73
N CYS A 131 -13.30 -2.67 -6.65
CA CYS A 131 -13.89 -3.11 -5.39
C CYS A 131 -14.88 -2.07 -4.89
N THR A 132 -16.05 -2.51 -4.43
CA THR A 132 -17.19 -1.61 -4.16
C THR A 132 -16.95 -0.59 -3.04
N PHE A 133 -15.98 -0.83 -2.18
CA PHE A 133 -15.60 0.04 -1.06
C PHE A 133 -14.38 0.93 -1.35
N CYS A 134 -13.65 0.66 -2.45
CA CYS A 134 -12.32 1.20 -2.65
C CYS A 134 -12.35 2.51 -3.44
N ILE A 135 -11.68 3.52 -2.91
CA ILE A 135 -11.51 4.85 -3.53
C ILE A 135 -10.14 5.00 -4.22
N ILE A 136 -9.25 4.03 -4.06
CA ILE A 136 -7.85 4.14 -4.51
C ILE A 136 -7.70 4.35 -6.02
N PRO A 137 -8.47 3.70 -6.90
CA PRO A 137 -8.35 3.96 -8.35
C PRO A 137 -8.52 5.45 -8.71
N PHE A 138 -9.38 6.17 -8.00
CA PHE A 138 -9.61 7.61 -8.24
C PHE A 138 -8.45 8.49 -7.72
N GLY A 139 -7.62 7.97 -6.83
CA GLY A 139 -6.45 8.69 -6.33
C GLY A 139 -5.12 8.26 -6.96
N ARG A 140 -5.08 7.08 -7.60
CA ARG A 140 -3.86 6.49 -8.14
C ARG A 140 -3.93 6.16 -9.63
N GLY A 141 -5.13 6.18 -10.23
CA GLY A 141 -5.37 5.84 -11.62
C GLY A 141 -5.40 4.35 -11.88
N ASN A 142 -5.36 3.99 -13.16
CA ASN A 142 -5.29 2.62 -13.64
C ASN A 142 -3.94 1.96 -13.29
N SER A 143 -3.90 0.63 -13.36
CA SER A 143 -2.69 -0.16 -13.12
C SER A 143 -1.58 0.20 -14.11
N ARG A 144 -0.37 0.40 -13.59
CA ARG A 144 0.83 0.70 -14.37
C ARG A 144 2.03 0.05 -13.72
N SER A 145 2.83 -0.64 -14.52
CA SER A 145 4.01 -1.39 -14.07
C SER A 145 5.30 -0.67 -14.43
N VAL A 146 6.29 -0.77 -13.56
CA VAL A 146 7.66 -0.36 -13.88
C VAL A 146 8.33 -1.52 -14.63
N PRO A 147 8.98 -1.29 -15.78
CA PRO A 147 9.65 -2.35 -16.52
C PRO A 147 10.72 -3.08 -15.69
N ALA A 148 10.82 -4.41 -15.85
CA ALA A 148 11.71 -5.25 -15.03
C ALA A 148 13.19 -4.80 -15.07
N GLY A 149 13.69 -4.29 -16.21
CA GLY A 149 15.06 -3.79 -16.32
C GLY A 149 15.31 -2.61 -15.38
N VAL A 150 14.38 -1.64 -15.35
CA VAL A 150 14.46 -0.46 -14.48
C VAL A 150 14.43 -0.87 -13.01
N VAL A 151 13.56 -1.82 -12.63
CA VAL A 151 13.48 -2.36 -11.27
C VAL A 151 14.81 -3.01 -10.85
N VAL A 152 15.36 -3.87 -11.71
CA VAL A 152 16.64 -4.56 -11.46
C VAL A 152 17.77 -3.56 -11.28
N ASP A 153 17.87 -2.56 -12.14
CA ASP A 153 18.94 -1.56 -12.09
C ASP A 153 18.82 -0.66 -10.84
N GLN A 154 17.59 -0.34 -10.41
CA GLN A 154 17.35 0.35 -9.15
C GLN A 154 17.79 -0.49 -7.96
N ILE A 155 17.45 -1.79 -7.93
CA ILE A 155 17.82 -2.68 -6.83
C ILE A 155 19.34 -2.87 -6.76
N LYS A 156 20.04 -2.99 -7.90
CA LYS A 156 21.51 -3.03 -7.93
C LYS A 156 22.13 -1.80 -7.25
N ARG A 157 21.69 -0.61 -7.62
CA ARG A 157 22.18 0.65 -6.98
C ARG A 157 21.93 0.68 -5.47
N LEU A 158 20.77 0.19 -5.02
CA LEU A 158 20.46 0.10 -3.60
C LEU A 158 21.39 -0.89 -2.88
N VAL A 159 21.68 -2.06 -3.47
CA VAL A 159 22.62 -3.04 -2.93
C VAL A 159 24.04 -2.46 -2.89
N ASP A 160 24.49 -1.81 -3.96
CA ASP A 160 25.77 -1.11 -4.03
C ASP A 160 25.89 -0.01 -2.96
N SER A 161 24.77 0.60 -2.58
CA SER A 161 24.66 1.58 -1.49
C SER A 161 24.56 0.96 -0.09
N GLY A 162 24.67 -0.37 0.03
CA GLY A 162 24.72 -1.12 1.30
C GLY A 162 23.38 -1.58 1.85
N TYR A 163 22.29 -1.52 1.08
CA TYR A 163 21.00 -2.06 1.51
C TYR A 163 21.00 -3.59 1.44
N ASN A 164 20.59 -4.21 2.54
CA ASN A 164 20.53 -5.68 2.67
C ASN A 164 19.15 -6.28 2.42
N GLU A 165 18.11 -5.47 2.51
CA GLU A 165 16.72 -5.88 2.26
C GLU A 165 16.03 -4.89 1.33
N VAL A 166 15.35 -5.44 0.31
CA VAL A 166 14.45 -4.69 -0.58
C VAL A 166 13.04 -5.23 -0.43
N VAL A 167 12.08 -4.30 -0.32
CA VAL A 167 10.65 -4.60 -0.28
C VAL A 167 10.02 -4.12 -1.58
N LEU A 168 9.47 -5.04 -2.38
CA LEU A 168 8.68 -4.69 -3.56
C LEU A 168 7.32 -4.15 -3.10
N THR A 169 6.93 -3.00 -3.62
CA THR A 169 5.66 -2.36 -3.28
C THR A 169 4.84 -2.03 -4.51
N GLY A 170 3.53 -2.07 -4.36
CA GLY A 170 2.55 -1.68 -5.36
C GLY A 170 1.21 -1.36 -4.70
N VAL A 171 0.29 -0.83 -5.46
CA VAL A 171 -1.11 -0.66 -5.07
C VAL A 171 -1.88 -1.96 -5.28
N ASP A 172 -1.53 -2.67 -6.36
CA ASP A 172 -2.07 -3.95 -6.78
C ASP A 172 -0.92 -4.78 -7.36
N LEU A 173 -0.04 -5.21 -6.47
CA LEU A 173 1.27 -5.75 -6.83
C LEU A 173 1.20 -6.99 -7.70
N THR A 174 0.19 -7.86 -7.48
CA THR A 174 -0.01 -9.08 -8.26
C THR A 174 -0.37 -8.82 -9.72
N SER A 175 -0.93 -7.64 -10.03
CA SER A 175 -1.20 -7.21 -11.41
C SER A 175 0.04 -6.68 -12.15
N TRP A 176 1.23 -6.68 -11.52
CA TRP A 176 2.44 -6.22 -12.18
C TRP A 176 2.69 -6.98 -13.50
N GLY A 177 2.99 -6.22 -14.55
CA GLY A 177 3.33 -6.75 -15.87
C GLY A 177 2.16 -6.85 -16.83
N ALA A 178 0.91 -6.69 -16.37
CA ALA A 178 -0.27 -6.84 -17.23
C ALA A 178 -0.31 -5.82 -18.38
N ASP A 179 0.27 -4.64 -18.18
CA ASP A 179 0.40 -3.53 -19.14
C ASP A 179 1.74 -3.54 -19.89
N LEU A 180 2.66 -4.45 -19.58
CA LEU A 180 3.96 -4.55 -20.24
C LEU A 180 3.92 -5.50 -21.45
N PRO A 181 4.83 -5.32 -22.43
CA PRO A 181 4.97 -6.27 -23.54
C PRO A 181 5.19 -7.72 -23.04
N ALA A 182 4.54 -8.68 -23.69
CA ALA A 182 4.50 -10.09 -23.33
C ALA A 182 3.82 -10.40 -21.98
N THR A 183 3.20 -9.42 -21.34
CA THR A 183 2.41 -9.57 -20.10
C THR A 183 3.07 -10.49 -19.04
N PRO A 184 4.34 -10.20 -18.63
CA PRO A 184 5.02 -11.01 -17.62
C PRO A 184 4.27 -10.93 -16.30
N LYS A 185 4.52 -11.88 -15.40
CA LYS A 185 3.88 -11.95 -14.10
C LYS A 185 4.83 -11.53 -12.96
N LEU A 186 4.28 -11.32 -11.77
CA LEU A 186 5.07 -10.92 -10.60
C LEU A 186 6.18 -11.95 -10.28
N GLY A 187 5.90 -13.24 -10.43
CA GLY A 187 6.89 -14.30 -10.25
C GLY A 187 8.08 -14.18 -11.21
N ASP A 188 7.84 -13.78 -12.47
CA ASP A 188 8.92 -13.53 -13.43
C ASP A 188 9.83 -12.38 -12.97
N LEU A 189 9.25 -11.31 -12.42
CA LEU A 189 10.01 -10.20 -11.84
C LEU A 189 10.85 -10.66 -10.66
N VAL A 190 10.25 -11.38 -9.71
CA VAL A 190 10.92 -11.90 -8.51
C VAL A 190 12.10 -12.79 -8.89
N MET A 191 11.88 -13.78 -9.76
CA MET A 191 12.93 -14.68 -10.24
C MET A 191 14.04 -13.91 -10.98
N ARG A 192 13.69 -12.95 -11.80
CA ARG A 192 14.66 -12.09 -12.52
C ARG A 192 15.50 -11.26 -11.57
N ILE A 193 14.90 -10.63 -10.55
CA ILE A 193 15.63 -9.87 -9.52
C ILE A 193 16.63 -10.78 -8.80
N LEU A 194 16.18 -11.92 -8.30
CA LEU A 194 17.01 -12.86 -7.55
C LEU A 194 18.16 -13.44 -8.40
N LYS A 195 17.94 -13.61 -9.70
CA LYS A 195 18.98 -14.07 -10.65
C LYS A 195 20.01 -12.97 -10.96
N LEU A 196 19.56 -11.73 -11.21
CA LEU A 196 20.40 -10.65 -11.73
C LEU A 196 21.03 -9.78 -10.64
N VAL A 197 20.60 -9.93 -9.38
CA VAL A 197 21.14 -9.25 -8.21
C VAL A 197 21.52 -10.29 -7.15
N PRO A 198 22.62 -11.06 -7.38
CA PRO A 198 23.02 -12.13 -6.47
C PRO A 198 23.41 -11.64 -5.08
N ASP A 199 23.88 -10.41 -4.95
CA ASP A 199 24.33 -9.80 -3.69
C ASP A 199 23.15 -9.25 -2.85
N LEU A 200 21.92 -9.28 -3.36
CA LEU A 200 20.74 -8.96 -2.57
C LEU A 200 20.48 -10.07 -1.55
N ASN A 201 20.66 -9.77 -0.28
CA ASN A 201 20.51 -10.77 0.79
C ASN A 201 19.04 -11.13 1.07
N ARG A 202 18.11 -10.16 0.97
CA ARG A 202 16.70 -10.35 1.35
C ARG A 202 15.78 -9.60 0.39
N LEU A 203 14.86 -10.33 -0.20
CA LEU A 203 13.76 -9.77 -1.00
C LEU A 203 12.44 -10.00 -0.26
N ARG A 204 11.63 -8.98 -0.14
CA ARG A 204 10.31 -9.07 0.48
C ARG A 204 9.24 -8.54 -0.46
N ILE A 205 8.08 -9.15 -0.42
CA ILE A 205 6.86 -8.71 -1.12
C ILE A 205 5.95 -8.03 -0.09
N SER A 206 5.37 -6.88 -0.42
CA SER A 206 4.54 -6.12 0.53
C SER A 206 3.17 -6.77 0.72
N SER A 207 2.28 -6.66 -0.26
CA SER A 207 0.95 -7.24 -0.20
C SER A 207 0.56 -7.82 -1.55
N ILE A 208 -0.21 -8.92 -1.51
CA ILE A 208 -0.66 -9.63 -2.71
C ILE A 208 -2.15 -9.99 -2.60
N ASP A 209 -2.77 -10.20 -3.75
CA ASP A 209 -4.06 -10.88 -3.85
C ASP A 209 -3.81 -12.37 -4.10
N SER A 210 -4.23 -13.24 -3.17
CA SER A 210 -3.89 -14.67 -3.17
C SER A 210 -4.33 -15.41 -4.44
N ILE A 211 -5.47 -15.00 -5.03
CA ILE A 211 -6.01 -15.64 -6.24
C ILE A 211 -5.22 -15.31 -7.52
N GLU A 212 -4.36 -14.30 -7.48
CA GLU A 212 -3.57 -13.85 -8.64
C GLU A 212 -2.11 -14.29 -8.57
N VAL A 213 -1.75 -15.08 -7.57
CA VAL A 213 -0.39 -15.62 -7.45
C VAL A 213 -0.12 -16.58 -8.60
N ASP A 214 0.95 -16.32 -9.34
CA ASP A 214 1.35 -17.12 -10.49
C ASP A 214 2.29 -18.28 -10.09
N GLU A 215 2.43 -19.27 -10.99
CA GLU A 215 3.25 -20.47 -10.76
C GLU A 215 4.73 -20.15 -10.49
N ASN A 216 5.29 -19.12 -11.16
CA ASN A 216 6.67 -18.72 -10.95
C ASN A 216 6.88 -18.09 -9.56
N LEU A 217 5.86 -17.36 -9.04
CA LEU A 217 5.91 -16.86 -7.68
C LEU A 217 5.82 -18.00 -6.66
N MET A 218 4.96 -19.01 -6.88
CA MET A 218 4.90 -20.21 -6.03
C MET A 218 6.22 -20.98 -6.07
N GLN A 219 6.86 -21.08 -7.24
CA GLN A 219 8.19 -21.69 -7.37
C GLN A 219 9.23 -20.88 -6.59
N ALA A 220 9.23 -19.56 -6.68
CA ALA A 220 10.14 -18.70 -5.91
C ALA A 220 9.95 -18.89 -4.39
N ILE A 221 8.71 -18.97 -3.93
CA ILE A 221 8.38 -19.27 -2.52
C ILE A 221 9.00 -20.60 -2.09
N ALA A 222 8.90 -21.62 -2.94
CA ALA A 222 9.41 -22.96 -2.64
C ALA A 222 10.94 -23.06 -2.64
N THR A 223 11.63 -22.34 -3.52
CA THR A 223 13.04 -22.62 -3.84
C THR A 223 14.00 -21.49 -3.48
N GLU A 224 13.54 -20.27 -3.30
CA GLU A 224 14.39 -19.10 -3.13
C GLU A 224 14.55 -18.68 -1.66
N PRO A 225 15.66 -19.02 -0.98
CA PRO A 225 15.84 -18.70 0.44
C PRO A 225 15.94 -17.20 0.72
N ARG A 226 16.35 -16.40 -0.26
CA ARG A 226 16.42 -14.93 -0.17
C ARG A 226 15.07 -14.24 -0.29
N LEU A 227 14.03 -14.93 -0.79
CA LEU A 227 12.65 -14.44 -0.69
C LEU A 227 12.17 -14.70 0.74
N MET A 228 11.80 -13.64 1.45
CA MET A 228 11.43 -13.76 2.86
C MET A 228 10.12 -14.52 3.04
N PRO A 229 10.04 -15.45 4.04
CA PRO A 229 8.89 -16.31 4.26
C PRO A 229 7.73 -15.56 4.94
N HIS A 230 7.31 -14.49 4.34
CA HIS A 230 6.19 -13.67 4.83
C HIS A 230 5.41 -13.09 3.65
N LEU A 231 4.11 -13.30 3.64
CA LEU A 231 3.19 -12.67 2.69
C LEU A 231 2.07 -11.95 3.44
N HIS A 232 1.71 -10.76 2.97
CA HIS A 232 0.55 -10.03 3.43
C HIS A 232 -0.57 -10.14 2.41
N LEU A 233 -1.74 -10.65 2.83
CA LEU A 233 -2.83 -11.01 1.93
C LEU A 233 -3.95 -9.95 1.99
N SER A 234 -4.40 -9.51 0.83
CA SER A 234 -5.53 -8.58 0.71
C SER A 234 -6.86 -9.34 0.78
N LEU A 235 -7.15 -10.04 1.90
CA LEU A 235 -8.34 -10.91 2.03
C LEU A 235 -9.64 -10.11 2.19
N GLN A 236 -9.61 -9.03 2.92
CA GLN A 236 -10.69 -8.10 3.18
C GLN A 236 -11.85 -8.66 4.04
N HIS A 237 -12.29 -9.91 3.83
CA HIS A 237 -13.38 -10.54 4.59
C HIS A 237 -13.31 -12.07 4.54
N GLY A 238 -13.96 -12.75 5.50
CA GLY A 238 -13.99 -14.21 5.56
C GLY A 238 -15.32 -14.85 5.13
N ASP A 239 -16.24 -14.10 4.55
CA ASP A 239 -17.54 -14.59 4.11
C ASP A 239 -17.76 -14.34 2.62
N ASP A 240 -18.17 -15.38 1.88
CA ASP A 240 -18.30 -15.35 0.42
C ASP A 240 -19.37 -14.37 -0.08
N LEU A 241 -20.46 -14.19 0.66
CA LEU A 241 -21.49 -13.23 0.27
C LEU A 241 -20.97 -11.80 0.39
N ILE A 242 -20.24 -11.52 1.45
CA ILE A 242 -19.62 -10.20 1.65
C ILE A 242 -18.49 -9.98 0.63
N LEU A 243 -17.64 -10.96 0.37
CA LEU A 243 -16.62 -10.90 -0.68
C LEU A 243 -17.21 -10.59 -2.05
N LYS A 244 -18.33 -11.23 -2.41
CA LYS A 244 -19.09 -10.93 -3.64
C LYS A 244 -19.64 -9.50 -3.65
N ARG A 245 -20.17 -9.01 -2.53
CA ARG A 245 -20.65 -7.62 -2.38
C ARG A 245 -19.49 -6.61 -2.45
N MET A 246 -18.32 -6.98 -1.96
CA MET A 246 -17.09 -6.24 -2.11
C MET A 246 -16.55 -6.25 -3.55
N LYS A 247 -17.07 -7.13 -4.40
CA LYS A 247 -16.55 -7.41 -5.75
C LYS A 247 -15.11 -7.95 -5.71
N ARG A 248 -14.85 -8.85 -4.74
CA ARG A 248 -13.59 -9.59 -4.68
C ARG A 248 -13.62 -10.77 -5.65
N ARG A 249 -12.44 -11.23 -6.08
CA ARG A 249 -12.29 -12.31 -7.05
C ARG A 249 -12.03 -13.66 -6.42
N HIS A 250 -11.52 -13.67 -5.19
CA HIS A 250 -11.37 -14.87 -4.38
C HIS A 250 -12.60 -15.09 -3.50
N LEU A 251 -12.82 -16.32 -3.14
CA LEU A 251 -13.74 -16.78 -2.10
C LEU A 251 -12.94 -17.21 -0.86
N ARG A 252 -13.64 -17.54 0.21
CA ARG A 252 -13.06 -18.00 1.46
C ARG A 252 -12.11 -19.19 1.26
N ASP A 253 -12.59 -20.22 0.56
CA ASP A 253 -11.84 -21.46 0.36
C ASP A 253 -10.59 -21.25 -0.48
N ASP A 254 -10.58 -20.32 -1.44
CA ASP A 254 -9.39 -19.98 -2.21
C ASP A 254 -8.27 -19.45 -1.31
N ALA A 255 -8.62 -18.61 -0.32
CA ALA A 255 -7.64 -18.07 0.63
C ALA A 255 -7.05 -19.16 1.54
N ILE A 256 -7.90 -20.07 2.04
CA ILE A 256 -7.48 -21.20 2.88
C ILE A 256 -6.56 -22.12 2.10
N GLN A 257 -6.98 -22.53 0.90
CA GLN A 257 -6.18 -23.40 0.03
C GLN A 257 -4.81 -22.78 -0.30
N PHE A 258 -4.79 -21.51 -0.65
CA PHE A 258 -3.51 -20.81 -0.93
C PHE A 258 -2.56 -20.85 0.27
N CYS A 259 -3.08 -20.56 1.49
CA CYS A 259 -2.25 -20.60 2.69
C CYS A 259 -1.70 -22.01 2.99
N GLU A 260 -2.52 -23.04 2.79
CA GLU A 260 -2.10 -24.43 2.95
C GLU A 260 -1.04 -24.84 1.92
N GLU A 261 -1.24 -24.52 0.65
CA GLU A 261 -0.30 -24.85 -0.43
C GLU A 261 1.05 -24.15 -0.23
N ALA A 262 1.03 -22.85 0.09
CA ALA A 262 2.27 -22.10 0.34
C ALA A 262 3.04 -22.66 1.55
N ARG A 263 2.36 -23.11 2.63
CA ARG A 263 3.02 -23.76 3.77
C ARG A 263 3.52 -25.17 3.47
N LYS A 264 2.86 -25.93 2.60
CA LYS A 264 3.38 -27.22 2.14
C LYS A 264 4.73 -27.04 1.40
N LEU A 265 4.84 -25.97 0.60
CA LEU A 265 6.07 -25.64 -0.12
C LEU A 265 7.15 -25.03 0.80
N ARG A 266 6.73 -24.21 1.75
CA ARG A 266 7.63 -23.51 2.67
C ARG A 266 7.04 -23.48 4.09
N PRO A 267 7.39 -24.43 4.97
CA PRO A 267 6.76 -24.61 6.29
C PRO A 267 6.91 -23.42 7.26
N ASP A 268 7.93 -22.57 7.08
CA ASP A 268 8.18 -21.37 7.87
C ASP A 268 7.42 -20.12 7.34
N MET A 269 6.52 -20.30 6.37
CA MET A 269 5.72 -19.20 5.82
C MET A 269 4.77 -18.60 6.85
N ILE A 270 4.83 -17.29 7.01
CA ILE A 270 3.97 -16.50 7.90
C ILE A 270 3.04 -15.64 7.06
N PHE A 271 1.76 -15.56 7.46
CA PHE A 271 0.78 -14.74 6.78
C PHE A 271 0.30 -13.57 7.64
N GLY A 272 0.21 -12.40 7.02
CA GLY A 272 -0.59 -11.29 7.49
C GLY A 272 -1.79 -11.08 6.58
N ALA A 273 -2.80 -10.35 7.02
CA ALA A 273 -3.94 -10.01 6.17
C ALA A 273 -4.58 -8.67 6.54
N ASP A 274 -5.11 -7.99 5.51
CA ASP A 274 -6.06 -6.90 5.68
C ASP A 274 -7.47 -7.48 5.84
N ILE A 275 -8.20 -7.08 6.91
CA ILE A 275 -9.59 -7.46 7.15
C ILE A 275 -10.42 -6.23 7.49
N ILE A 276 -11.56 -6.08 6.83
CA ILE A 276 -12.54 -5.01 7.06
C ILE A 276 -13.65 -5.54 7.98
N ALA A 277 -13.84 -4.89 9.13
CA ALA A 277 -14.93 -5.16 10.06
C ALA A 277 -16.11 -4.22 9.81
N GLY A 278 -17.32 -4.75 9.76
CA GLY A 278 -18.54 -3.95 9.64
C GLY A 278 -18.81 -3.45 8.22
N PHE A 279 -18.45 -4.22 7.20
CA PHE A 279 -18.85 -3.91 5.83
C PHE A 279 -20.38 -3.80 5.74
N PRO A 280 -20.96 -2.87 4.93
CA PRO A 280 -22.41 -2.76 4.78
C PRO A 280 -23.08 -4.10 4.56
N THR A 281 -24.19 -4.31 5.27
CA THR A 281 -24.96 -5.56 5.25
C THR A 281 -24.29 -6.78 5.92
N GLU A 282 -23.17 -6.62 6.61
CA GLU A 282 -22.53 -7.68 7.40
C GLU A 282 -23.42 -8.06 8.59
N THR A 283 -23.81 -9.32 8.66
CA THR A 283 -24.52 -9.92 9.81
C THR A 283 -23.53 -10.49 10.82
N GLU A 284 -24.02 -10.97 11.97
CA GLU A 284 -23.17 -11.64 12.95
C GLU A 284 -22.52 -12.92 12.37
N ALA A 285 -23.30 -13.75 11.69
CA ALA A 285 -22.78 -14.95 11.04
C ALA A 285 -21.68 -14.67 10.00
N HIS A 286 -21.82 -13.57 9.21
CA HIS A 286 -20.78 -13.16 8.27
C HIS A 286 -19.50 -12.71 9.00
N PHE A 287 -19.65 -11.99 10.12
CA PHE A 287 -18.52 -11.56 10.95
C PHE A 287 -17.80 -12.75 11.58
N GLU A 288 -18.55 -13.72 12.14
CA GLU A 288 -17.97 -14.95 12.69
C GLU A 288 -17.12 -15.70 11.65
N ASN A 289 -17.53 -15.71 10.38
CA ASN A 289 -16.73 -16.29 9.31
C ASN A 289 -15.39 -15.58 9.12
N SER A 290 -15.32 -14.26 9.31
CA SER A 290 -14.05 -13.53 9.30
C SER A 290 -13.16 -13.88 10.50
N VAL A 291 -13.74 -14.07 11.68
CA VAL A 291 -13.01 -14.51 12.87
C VAL A 291 -12.43 -15.93 12.70
N LYS A 292 -13.23 -16.85 12.13
CA LYS A 292 -12.78 -18.23 11.84
C LYS A 292 -11.68 -18.29 10.80
N LEU A 293 -11.74 -17.44 9.76
CA LEU A 293 -10.72 -17.37 8.72
C LEU A 293 -9.33 -17.10 9.28
N VAL A 294 -9.22 -16.33 10.39
CA VAL A 294 -7.93 -16.06 11.06
C VAL A 294 -7.25 -17.36 11.51
N ASP A 295 -8.02 -18.32 12.02
CA ASP A 295 -7.49 -19.61 12.44
C ASP A 295 -7.26 -20.55 11.25
N GLU A 296 -8.17 -20.60 10.30
CA GLU A 296 -8.11 -21.50 9.14
C GLU A 296 -6.94 -21.16 8.21
N CYS A 297 -6.66 -19.89 7.99
CA CYS A 297 -5.46 -19.43 7.27
C CYS A 297 -4.24 -19.33 8.19
N ASP A 298 -4.39 -19.56 9.51
CA ASP A 298 -3.35 -19.33 10.53
C ASP A 298 -2.65 -17.98 10.34
N LEU A 299 -3.43 -16.90 10.31
CA LEU A 299 -2.93 -15.54 10.13
C LEU A 299 -2.24 -15.06 11.40
N THR A 300 -1.00 -14.59 11.29
CA THR A 300 -0.23 -14.07 12.41
C THR A 300 -0.42 -12.56 12.58
N TRP A 301 -0.40 -11.81 11.47
CA TRP A 301 -0.44 -10.35 11.50
C TRP A 301 -1.73 -9.82 10.89
N LEU A 302 -2.60 -9.20 11.68
CA LEU A 302 -3.85 -8.63 11.18
C LEU A 302 -3.77 -7.11 11.10
N HIS A 303 -4.11 -6.57 9.94
CA HIS A 303 -4.47 -5.18 9.77
C HIS A 303 -5.99 -5.07 9.73
N VAL A 304 -6.58 -4.65 10.84
CA VAL A 304 -8.03 -4.57 10.98
C VAL A 304 -8.52 -3.15 10.71
N PHE A 305 -9.34 -3.01 9.68
CA PHE A 305 -9.94 -1.75 9.27
C PHE A 305 -11.44 -1.72 9.65
N PRO A 306 -11.87 -0.84 10.57
CA PRO A 306 -13.30 -0.54 10.67
C PRO A 306 -13.77 -0.01 9.31
N TYR A 307 -14.89 -0.52 8.79
CA TYR A 307 -15.42 -0.02 7.54
C TYR A 307 -15.60 1.51 7.58
N SER A 308 -15.14 2.16 6.55
CA SER A 308 -15.21 3.61 6.39
C SER A 308 -15.85 3.95 5.04
N ALA A 309 -17.10 4.41 5.05
CA ALA A 309 -17.78 4.81 3.83
C ALA A 309 -17.00 5.91 3.10
N ARG A 310 -16.80 5.71 1.79
CA ARG A 310 -16.14 6.68 0.92
C ARG A 310 -17.14 7.19 -0.10
N GLN A 311 -17.37 8.50 -0.12
CA GLN A 311 -18.28 9.13 -1.06
C GLN A 311 -17.91 8.73 -2.50
N GLY A 312 -18.90 8.45 -3.33
CA GLY A 312 -18.71 7.99 -4.70
C GLY A 312 -18.57 6.48 -4.87
N THR A 313 -18.27 5.72 -3.78
CA THR A 313 -18.17 4.25 -3.86
C THR A 313 -19.55 3.58 -3.79
N PRO A 314 -19.74 2.43 -4.49
CA PRO A 314 -21.00 1.68 -4.41
C PRO A 314 -21.37 1.25 -2.99
N ALA A 315 -20.40 0.81 -2.18
CA ALA A 315 -20.64 0.35 -0.82
C ALA A 315 -21.17 1.47 0.11
N ALA A 316 -20.82 2.73 -0.14
CA ALA A 316 -21.33 3.85 0.63
C ALA A 316 -22.86 4.05 0.51
N ARG A 317 -23.49 3.43 -0.50
CA ARG A 317 -24.94 3.48 -0.73
C ARG A 317 -25.69 2.26 -0.20
N MET A 318 -24.96 1.25 0.30
CA MET A 318 -25.54 0.05 0.88
C MET A 318 -25.98 0.29 2.33
N PRO A 319 -26.95 -0.50 2.87
CA PRO A 319 -27.36 -0.40 4.26
C PRO A 319 -26.17 -0.54 5.22
N ALA A 320 -25.91 0.50 6.00
CA ALA A 320 -24.78 0.55 6.91
C ALA A 320 -25.00 -0.33 8.14
N VAL A 321 -23.94 -0.88 8.68
CA VAL A 321 -23.90 -1.49 10.01
C VAL A 321 -23.78 -0.38 11.07
N ASP A 322 -24.36 -0.58 12.26
CA ASP A 322 -24.27 0.38 13.37
C ASP A 322 -22.79 0.67 13.72
N GLY A 323 -22.46 1.94 13.91
CA GLY A 323 -21.08 2.36 14.12
C GLY A 323 -20.45 1.85 15.42
N ARG A 324 -21.24 1.50 16.45
CA ARG A 324 -20.74 0.86 17.69
C ARG A 324 -20.38 -0.58 17.41
N LEU A 325 -21.23 -1.28 16.66
CA LEU A 325 -20.99 -2.67 16.26
C LEU A 325 -19.75 -2.80 15.36
N ILE A 326 -19.53 -1.85 14.43
CA ILE A 326 -18.30 -1.79 13.63
C ILE A 326 -17.04 -1.70 14.53
N LYS A 327 -17.07 -0.84 15.55
CA LYS A 327 -15.95 -0.68 16.49
C LYS A 327 -15.72 -1.93 17.33
N GLU A 328 -16.78 -2.55 17.80
CA GLU A 328 -16.76 -3.78 18.59
C GLU A 328 -16.16 -4.93 17.78
N ARG A 329 -16.66 -5.18 16.57
CA ARG A 329 -16.12 -6.20 15.66
C ARG A 329 -14.64 -5.96 15.33
N ALA A 330 -14.27 -4.72 15.07
CA ALA A 330 -12.87 -4.38 14.84
C ALA A 330 -11.99 -4.62 16.08
N ALA A 331 -12.51 -4.41 17.29
CA ALA A 331 -11.81 -4.70 18.55
C ALA A 331 -11.60 -6.22 18.74
N ILE A 332 -12.64 -7.04 18.46
CA ILE A 332 -12.57 -8.50 18.55
C ILE A 332 -11.50 -9.05 17.58
N LEU A 333 -11.50 -8.61 16.31
CA LEU A 333 -10.49 -9.04 15.34
C LEU A 333 -9.07 -8.61 15.74
N ARG A 334 -8.88 -7.39 16.30
CA ARG A 334 -7.57 -6.95 16.79
C ARG A 334 -7.09 -7.79 17.94
N GLN A 335 -7.96 -8.07 18.92
CA GLN A 335 -7.64 -8.96 20.03
C GLN A 335 -7.23 -10.35 19.52
N LYS A 336 -7.98 -10.91 18.59
CA LYS A 336 -7.64 -12.19 17.93
C LYS A 336 -6.26 -12.14 17.27
N GLY A 337 -5.95 -11.04 16.57
CA GLY A 337 -4.64 -10.81 15.97
C GLY A 337 -3.52 -10.74 17.00
N ASP A 338 -3.74 -9.99 18.10
CA ASP A 338 -2.76 -9.88 19.21
C ASP A 338 -2.48 -11.25 19.83
N GLU A 339 -3.50 -12.10 20.02
CA GLU A 339 -3.35 -13.47 20.54
C GLU A 339 -2.51 -14.34 19.59
N LYS A 340 -2.73 -14.24 18.25
CA LYS A 340 -1.94 -14.96 17.24
C LYS A 340 -0.48 -14.50 17.24
N VAL A 341 -0.23 -13.20 17.32
CA VAL A 341 1.14 -12.64 17.43
C VAL A 341 1.84 -13.15 18.68
N GLN A 342 1.16 -13.12 19.84
CA GLN A 342 1.73 -13.60 21.10
C GLN A 342 2.08 -15.10 21.04
N THR A 343 1.22 -15.92 20.45
CA THR A 343 1.48 -17.35 20.23
C THR A 343 2.69 -17.54 19.33
N HIS A 344 2.73 -16.85 18.19
CA HIS A 344 3.87 -16.91 17.27
C HIS A 344 5.19 -16.51 17.97
N LEU A 345 5.20 -15.41 18.74
CA LEU A 345 6.41 -14.96 19.42
C LEU A 345 6.89 -15.96 20.49
N ARG A 346 5.97 -16.59 21.25
CA ARG A 346 6.31 -17.66 22.19
C ARG A 346 6.98 -18.84 21.50
N ASP A 347 6.47 -19.22 20.32
CA ASP A 347 7.01 -20.33 19.52
C ASP A 347 8.40 -20.03 18.96
N GLN A 348 8.82 -18.75 18.92
CA GLN A 348 10.17 -18.37 18.49
C GLN A 348 11.20 -18.39 19.62
N VAL A 349 10.77 -18.47 20.89
CA VAL A 349 11.68 -18.49 22.04
C VAL A 349 12.59 -19.74 21.97
N GLY A 350 13.89 -19.54 22.07
CA GLY A 350 14.89 -20.61 21.96
C GLY A 350 15.31 -20.96 20.53
N LYS A 351 14.73 -20.34 19.49
CA LYS A 351 15.15 -20.50 18.11
C LYS A 351 16.17 -19.42 17.69
N VAL A 352 17.01 -19.74 16.74
CA VAL A 352 17.99 -18.81 16.15
C VAL A 352 17.45 -18.27 14.85
N HIS A 353 17.43 -16.96 14.70
CA HIS A 353 16.94 -16.28 13.51
C HIS A 353 17.98 -15.32 12.94
N ALA A 354 18.11 -15.28 11.61
CA ALA A 354 18.82 -14.21 10.92
C ALA A 354 17.94 -12.96 10.93
N VAL A 355 18.42 -11.87 11.54
CA VAL A 355 17.68 -10.61 11.69
C VAL A 355 18.32 -9.48 10.90
N LEU A 356 17.51 -8.55 10.41
CA LEU A 356 17.98 -7.30 9.88
C LEU A 356 17.94 -6.25 11.00
N MET A 357 19.11 -5.70 11.33
CA MET A 357 19.21 -4.62 12.31
C MET A 357 18.76 -3.31 11.68
N GLU A 358 17.73 -2.66 12.22
CA GLU A 358 17.18 -1.42 11.66
C GLU A 358 17.72 -0.16 12.34
N ASN A 359 18.15 -0.27 13.58
CA ASN A 359 18.86 0.78 14.31
C ASN A 359 19.98 0.13 15.13
N PRO A 360 21.17 0.75 15.21
CA PRO A 360 22.24 0.29 16.07
C PRO A 360 21.90 0.45 17.53
#